data_6202174eedc0859ded4cc016a1864db7
#
_entry.id   6202174eedc0859ded4cc016a1864db7
#
_cell.length_a   1.000
_cell.length_b   1.000
_cell.length_c   1.000
_cell.angle_alpha   90.00
_cell.angle_beta   90.00
_cell.angle_gamma   90.00
#
_symmetry.space_group_name_H-M   'P 1'
#
loop_
_entity.id
_entity.type
_entity.pdbx_description
1 polymer ?
#
loop_
_entity_poly.entity_id
_entity_poly.type
_entity_poly.pdbx_seq_one_letter_code
_entity_poly.pdbx_strand_id
1 'polypeptide(L)'
;FIYSNIIIFLGILSNIYLTIIYKKTQLSERSALIFLLIDIFQLTGLIYLTGGIVNPFIIFLLIPSVFASSNLSFKTNFLIVGITTFVIIFLTFYSKTLPYPLNQHFHVDPYYYYSIPVALIIALVFLNYFAIIFGSESRKRKEALNKMEEVMAKEHEMLSLGGQAAAAAHSLGTPLSTIKIIVQELKHQLRNEKDL
;
A
#
# COMPACT_ATOMS: atom_id res chain seq x y z
N PHE A 1 14.17 15.90 -30.02
CA PHE A 1 12.96 15.03 -30.07
C PHE A 1 13.29 13.54 -30.02
N ILE A 2 14.29 13.02 -30.78
CA ILE A 2 14.60 11.58 -30.83
C ILE A 2 14.93 11.04 -29.41
N TYR A 3 15.79 11.70 -28.65
CA TYR A 3 16.17 11.27 -27.30
C TYR A 3 14.98 11.28 -26.34
N SER A 4 14.10 12.29 -26.40
CA SER A 4 12.90 12.35 -25.57
C SER A 4 11.94 11.21 -25.88
N ASN A 5 11.73 10.89 -27.17
CA ASN A 5 10.89 9.79 -27.60
C ASN A 5 11.43 8.42 -27.13
N ILE A 6 12.76 8.23 -27.15
CA ILE A 6 13.38 6.99 -26.63
C ILE A 6 13.13 6.86 -25.13
N ILE A 7 13.28 7.92 -24.35
CA ILE A 7 13.04 7.90 -22.91
C ILE A 7 11.56 7.58 -22.61
N ILE A 8 10.62 8.18 -23.34
CA ILE A 8 9.19 7.91 -23.20
C ILE A 8 8.89 6.43 -23.52
N PHE A 9 9.44 5.90 -24.61
CA PHE A 9 9.24 4.51 -25.01
C PHE A 9 9.77 3.54 -23.96
N LEU A 10 10.96 3.77 -23.41
CA LEU A 10 11.53 2.97 -22.32
C LEU A 10 10.65 3.00 -21.07
N GLY A 11 10.05 4.16 -20.74
CA GLY A 11 9.13 4.27 -19.61
C GLY A 11 7.84 3.51 -19.82
N ILE A 12 7.27 3.55 -21.01
CA ILE A 12 6.09 2.76 -21.33
C ILE A 12 6.39 1.26 -21.19
N LEU A 13 7.54 0.81 -21.70
CA LEU A 13 7.98 -0.59 -21.56
C LEU A 13 8.18 -0.99 -20.09
N SER A 14 8.81 -0.14 -19.28
CA SER A 14 9.00 -0.37 -17.83
C SER A 14 7.66 -0.53 -17.11
N ASN A 15 6.70 0.34 -17.39
CA ASN A 15 5.37 0.27 -16.78
C ASN A 15 4.55 -0.96 -17.23
N ILE A 16 4.65 -1.34 -18.51
CA ILE A 16 4.02 -2.57 -19.02
C ILE A 16 4.63 -3.80 -18.34
N TYR A 17 5.96 -3.85 -18.24
CA TYR A 17 6.69 -4.92 -17.57
C TYR A 17 6.24 -5.09 -16.11
N LEU A 18 6.15 -3.99 -15.37
CA LEU A 18 5.62 -3.97 -14.01
C LEU A 18 4.21 -4.53 -13.91
N THR A 19 3.31 -4.05 -14.78
CA THR A 19 1.91 -4.46 -14.78
C THR A 19 1.74 -5.96 -15.04
N ILE A 20 2.57 -6.55 -15.91
CA ILE A 20 2.49 -7.96 -16.27
C ILE A 20 3.05 -8.84 -15.15
N ILE A 21 4.22 -8.51 -14.61
CA ILE A 21 4.93 -9.37 -13.64
C ILE A 21 4.31 -9.29 -12.26
N TYR A 22 3.92 -8.09 -11.80
CA TYR A 22 3.42 -7.89 -10.43
C TYR A 22 1.89 -7.88 -10.31
N LYS A 23 1.18 -8.44 -11.29
CA LYS A 23 -0.31 -8.49 -11.28
C LYS A 23 -0.91 -9.21 -10.06
N LYS A 24 -0.16 -10.13 -9.42
CA LYS A 24 -0.63 -10.99 -8.31
C LYS A 24 0.25 -10.96 -7.05
N THR A 25 1.39 -10.29 -7.07
CA THR A 25 2.36 -10.30 -5.97
C THR A 25 2.64 -8.89 -5.48
N GLN A 26 2.75 -8.72 -4.16
CA GLN A 26 3.18 -7.43 -3.61
C GLN A 26 4.66 -7.22 -3.93
N LEU A 27 5.02 -6.01 -4.37
CA LEU A 27 6.41 -5.63 -4.58
C LEU A 27 7.17 -5.68 -3.25
N SER A 28 8.37 -6.26 -3.29
CA SER A 28 9.31 -6.09 -2.18
C SER A 28 9.74 -4.63 -2.07
N GLU A 29 10.13 -4.19 -0.87
CA GLU A 29 10.61 -2.82 -0.65
C GLU A 29 11.77 -2.45 -1.58
N ARG A 30 12.71 -3.37 -1.81
CA ARG A 30 13.84 -3.17 -2.72
C ARG A 30 13.41 -3.00 -4.18
N SER A 31 12.47 -3.81 -4.63
CA SER A 31 11.94 -3.70 -5.99
C SER A 31 11.19 -2.38 -6.18
N ALA A 32 10.37 -1.98 -5.20
CA ALA A 32 9.67 -0.70 -5.23
C ALA A 32 10.66 0.49 -5.29
N LEU A 33 11.74 0.45 -4.49
CA LEU A 33 12.80 1.46 -4.54
C LEU A 33 13.43 1.58 -5.94
N ILE A 34 13.81 0.43 -6.55
CA ILE A 34 14.44 0.42 -7.87
C ILE A 34 13.51 1.04 -8.92
N PHE A 35 12.23 0.68 -8.94
CA PHE A 35 11.28 1.22 -9.90
C PHE A 35 11.04 2.73 -9.70
N LEU A 36 10.92 3.19 -8.46
CA LEU A 36 10.79 4.62 -8.17
C LEU A 36 12.04 5.41 -8.60
N LEU A 37 13.23 4.83 -8.44
CA LEU A 37 14.46 5.43 -8.93
C LEU A 37 14.48 5.50 -10.47
N ILE A 38 14.05 4.45 -11.15
CA ILE A 38 13.93 4.45 -12.62
C ILE A 38 12.96 5.56 -13.06
N ASP A 39 11.81 5.72 -12.42
CA ASP A 39 10.84 6.78 -12.72
C ASP A 39 11.45 8.17 -12.51
N ILE A 40 12.16 8.40 -11.40
CA ILE A 40 12.85 9.66 -11.13
C ILE A 40 13.90 9.95 -12.20
N PHE A 41 14.74 8.97 -12.56
CA PHE A 41 15.77 9.16 -13.60
C PHE A 41 15.17 9.42 -14.97
N GLN A 42 14.11 8.71 -15.32
CA GLN A 42 13.40 8.91 -16.58
C GLN A 42 12.79 10.32 -16.66
N LEU A 43 12.05 10.75 -15.63
CA LEU A 43 11.48 12.10 -15.55
C LEU A 43 12.59 13.17 -15.58
N THR A 44 13.67 12.95 -14.85
CA THR A 44 14.83 13.84 -14.86
C THR A 44 15.40 14.01 -16.26
N GLY A 45 15.59 12.90 -16.99
CA GLY A 45 16.09 12.91 -18.36
C GLY A 45 15.17 13.69 -19.31
N LEU A 46 13.85 13.48 -19.21
CA LEU A 46 12.87 14.21 -20.01
C LEU A 46 12.89 15.72 -19.70
N ILE A 47 12.85 16.08 -18.44
CA ILE A 47 12.82 17.46 -17.99
C ILE A 47 14.13 18.17 -18.34
N TYR A 48 15.29 17.49 -18.19
CA TYR A 48 16.59 17.99 -18.62
C TYR A 48 16.62 18.38 -20.10
N LEU A 49 16.00 17.58 -20.97
CA LEU A 49 15.94 17.79 -22.42
C LEU A 49 14.91 18.85 -22.85
N THR A 50 13.99 19.23 -21.95
CA THR A 50 12.81 20.03 -22.28
C THR A 50 12.65 21.28 -21.42
N GLY A 51 13.76 21.89 -21.00
CA GLY A 51 13.75 23.20 -20.34
C GLY A 51 14.05 23.20 -18.85
N GLY A 52 14.35 22.05 -18.25
CA GLY A 52 14.76 21.95 -16.85
C GLY A 52 13.72 22.47 -15.87
N ILE A 53 14.15 23.37 -14.98
CA ILE A 53 13.29 23.92 -13.90
C ILE A 53 12.10 24.73 -14.42
N VAL A 54 12.18 25.24 -15.65
CA VAL A 54 11.10 26.02 -16.28
C VAL A 54 10.01 25.14 -16.87
N ASN A 55 10.27 23.85 -17.01
CA ASN A 55 9.30 22.91 -17.52
C ASN A 55 8.18 22.69 -16.49
N PRO A 56 6.89 22.97 -16.80
CA PRO A 56 5.80 22.82 -15.85
C PRO A 56 5.60 21.36 -15.37
N PHE A 57 6.07 20.37 -16.14
CA PHE A 57 5.99 18.96 -15.76
C PHE A 57 6.99 18.55 -14.67
N ILE A 58 7.87 19.47 -14.22
CA ILE A 58 8.79 19.20 -13.12
C ILE A 58 8.08 18.81 -11.82
N ILE A 59 6.85 19.24 -11.63
CA ILE A 59 6.01 18.88 -10.48
C ILE A 59 5.81 17.35 -10.37
N PHE A 60 5.89 16.61 -11.47
CA PHE A 60 5.74 15.15 -11.47
C PHE A 60 6.89 14.42 -10.77
N LEU A 61 8.04 15.07 -10.58
CA LEU A 61 9.13 14.54 -9.75
C LEU A 61 8.74 14.34 -8.28
N LEU A 62 7.69 15.04 -7.81
CA LEU A 62 7.19 14.86 -6.45
C LEU A 62 6.44 13.54 -6.25
N ILE A 63 5.83 12.99 -7.30
CA ILE A 63 4.95 11.80 -7.23
C ILE A 63 5.67 10.57 -6.68
N PRO A 64 6.85 10.14 -7.22
CA PRO A 64 7.57 8.99 -6.69
C PRO A 64 7.95 9.14 -5.21
N SER A 65 8.31 10.36 -4.80
CA SER A 65 8.67 10.66 -3.43
C SER A 65 7.48 10.57 -2.47
N VAL A 66 6.33 11.12 -2.85
CA VAL A 66 5.07 11.03 -2.06
C VAL A 66 4.61 9.58 -1.94
N PHE A 67 4.70 8.79 -3.03
CA PHE A 67 4.38 7.37 -3.00
C PHE A 67 5.31 6.59 -2.05
N ALA A 68 6.61 6.88 -2.08
CA ALA A 68 7.57 6.27 -1.15
C ALA A 68 7.24 6.57 0.31
N SER A 69 6.84 7.80 0.62
CA SER A 69 6.50 8.25 1.97
C SER A 69 5.31 7.51 2.58
N SER A 70 4.31 7.18 1.77
CA SER A 70 3.11 6.48 2.23
C SER A 70 3.29 4.96 2.36
N ASN A 71 4.22 4.36 1.60
CA ASN A 71 4.27 2.91 1.41
C ASN A 71 5.58 2.23 1.85
N LEU A 72 6.70 2.96 1.89
CA LEU A 72 8.02 2.39 2.16
C LEU A 72 8.53 2.73 3.56
N SER A 73 9.65 2.09 3.96
CA SER A 73 10.31 2.37 5.23
C SER A 73 10.87 3.80 5.27
N PHE A 74 11.03 4.32 6.48
CA PHE A 74 11.54 5.67 6.69
C PHE A 74 12.93 5.90 6.03
N LYS A 75 13.81 4.90 6.09
CA LYS A 75 15.16 5.00 5.47
C LYS A 75 15.08 5.11 3.95
N THR A 76 14.26 4.28 3.34
CA THR A 76 14.05 4.27 1.88
C THR A 76 13.39 5.56 1.42
N ASN A 77 12.41 6.05 2.17
CA ASN A 77 11.78 7.33 1.90
C ASN A 77 12.77 8.49 1.97
N PHE A 78 13.57 8.57 3.04
CA PHE A 78 14.58 9.63 3.19
C PHE A 78 15.57 9.66 2.03
N LEU A 79 15.98 8.49 1.53
CA LEU A 79 16.85 8.38 0.37
C LEU A 79 16.19 8.94 -0.89
N ILE A 80 14.92 8.59 -1.15
CA ILE A 80 14.18 9.08 -2.33
C ILE A 80 13.95 10.59 -2.25
N VAL A 81 13.57 11.13 -1.09
CA VAL A 81 13.41 12.58 -0.87
C VAL A 81 14.73 13.30 -1.13
N GLY A 82 15.85 12.76 -0.63
CA GLY A 82 17.19 13.30 -0.86
C GLY A 82 17.57 13.32 -2.34
N ILE A 83 17.32 12.22 -3.06
CA ILE A 83 17.59 12.15 -4.51
C ILE A 83 16.69 13.12 -5.27
N THR A 84 15.39 13.20 -4.96
CA THR A 84 14.47 14.13 -5.61
C THR A 84 14.89 15.58 -5.39
N THR A 85 15.28 15.94 -4.17
CA THR A 85 15.80 17.27 -3.84
C THR A 85 17.07 17.57 -4.64
N PHE A 86 18.01 16.62 -4.69
CA PHE A 86 19.23 16.76 -5.49
C PHE A 86 18.92 16.96 -6.98
N VAL A 87 17.97 16.21 -7.53
CA VAL A 87 17.55 16.34 -8.93
C VAL A 87 16.94 17.71 -9.21
N ILE A 88 16.09 18.24 -8.31
CA ILE A 88 15.51 19.58 -8.46
C ILE A 88 16.62 20.64 -8.50
N ILE A 89 17.59 20.56 -7.59
CA ILE A 89 18.75 21.45 -7.55
C ILE A 89 19.59 21.29 -8.83
N PHE A 90 19.88 20.06 -9.24
CA PHE A 90 20.64 19.77 -10.46
C PHE A 90 19.96 20.36 -11.71
N LEU A 91 18.64 20.19 -11.87
CA LEU A 91 17.89 20.72 -13.01
C LEU A 91 17.82 22.25 -13.02
N THR A 92 18.00 22.89 -11.87
CA THR A 92 18.08 24.35 -11.78
C THR A 92 19.34 24.90 -12.45
N PHE A 93 20.47 24.19 -12.28
CA PHE A 93 21.76 24.69 -12.82
C PHE A 93 22.14 24.06 -14.16
N TYR A 94 21.65 22.84 -14.40
CA TYR A 94 22.03 22.04 -15.57
C TYR A 94 20.77 21.58 -16.32
N SER A 95 20.42 22.26 -17.40
CA SER A 95 19.34 21.85 -18.29
C SER A 95 19.58 22.35 -19.71
N LYS A 96 19.02 21.66 -20.69
CA LYS A 96 18.97 22.15 -22.07
C LYS A 96 17.83 23.13 -22.21
N THR A 97 18.06 24.16 -23.00
CA THR A 97 17.02 25.13 -23.37
C THR A 97 15.87 24.43 -24.09
N LEU A 98 14.68 25.02 -23.99
CA LEU A 98 13.52 24.56 -24.74
C LEU A 98 13.84 24.44 -26.24
N PRO A 99 13.34 23.39 -26.93
CA PRO A 99 13.55 23.23 -28.35
C PRO A 99 12.89 24.36 -29.14
N TYR A 100 13.52 24.72 -30.27
CA TYR A 100 12.97 25.70 -31.23
C TYR A 100 11.55 25.25 -31.70
N PRO A 101 10.56 26.15 -31.86
CA PRO A 101 10.58 27.61 -31.69
C PRO A 101 10.26 28.13 -30.28
N LEU A 102 9.98 27.28 -29.30
CA LEU A 102 9.53 27.66 -27.95
C LEU A 102 10.57 28.49 -27.18
N ASN A 103 11.85 28.29 -27.46
CA ASN A 103 12.95 29.04 -26.81
C ASN A 103 12.96 30.54 -27.13
N GLN A 104 12.32 30.99 -28.20
CA GLN A 104 12.33 32.40 -28.60
C GLN A 104 11.35 33.26 -27.79
N HIS A 105 10.32 32.67 -27.22
CA HIS A 105 9.23 33.38 -26.54
C HIS A 105 9.20 33.17 -25.03
N PHE A 106 10.05 32.30 -24.49
CA PHE A 106 10.02 31.93 -23.10
C PHE A 106 11.20 32.60 -22.36
N HIS A 107 10.96 33.83 -21.91
CA HIS A 107 11.91 34.52 -21.02
C HIS A 107 11.35 34.49 -19.60
N VAL A 108 12.04 33.80 -18.68
CA VAL A 108 11.67 33.75 -17.28
C VAL A 108 12.54 34.72 -16.51
N ASP A 109 11.90 35.62 -15.75
CA ASP A 109 12.59 36.51 -14.85
C ASP A 109 13.46 35.74 -13.86
N PRO A 110 14.70 36.16 -13.57
CA PRO A 110 15.58 35.49 -12.62
C PRO A 110 14.93 35.21 -11.24
N TYR A 111 14.06 36.09 -10.79
CA TYR A 111 13.35 35.91 -9.54
C TYR A 111 12.46 34.65 -9.58
N TYR A 112 11.66 34.46 -10.64
CA TYR A 112 10.85 33.28 -10.82
C TYR A 112 11.69 32.03 -11.02
N TYR A 113 12.78 32.12 -11.74
CA TYR A 113 13.69 31.01 -12.00
C TYR A 113 14.21 30.37 -10.71
N TYR A 114 14.64 31.18 -9.72
CA TYR A 114 15.15 30.68 -8.45
C TYR A 114 14.05 30.40 -7.42
N SER A 115 12.87 31.00 -7.54
CA SER A 115 11.74 30.72 -6.63
C SER A 115 11.08 29.37 -6.90
N ILE A 116 11.07 28.88 -8.15
CA ILE A 116 10.48 27.59 -8.50
C ILE A 116 11.11 26.42 -7.73
N PRO A 117 12.43 26.20 -7.72
CA PRO A 117 13.03 25.10 -6.96
C PRO A 117 12.78 25.20 -5.46
N VAL A 118 12.77 26.40 -4.89
CA VAL A 118 12.46 26.63 -3.49
C VAL A 118 11.02 26.20 -3.18
N ALA A 119 10.07 26.64 -4.01
CA ALA A 119 8.67 26.26 -3.87
C ALA A 119 8.47 24.73 -3.99
N LEU A 120 9.15 24.08 -4.94
CA LEU A 120 9.11 22.63 -5.13
C LEU A 120 9.69 21.87 -3.94
N ILE A 121 10.78 22.33 -3.35
CA ILE A 121 11.38 21.68 -2.16
C ILE A 121 10.44 21.85 -0.95
N ILE A 122 9.84 23.03 -0.76
CA ILE A 122 8.84 23.22 0.30
C ILE A 122 7.63 22.30 0.08
N ALA A 123 7.11 22.22 -1.15
CA ALA A 123 6.02 21.34 -1.51
C ALA A 123 6.39 19.86 -1.30
N LEU A 124 7.63 19.46 -1.67
CA LEU A 124 8.14 18.11 -1.45
C LEU A 124 8.13 17.75 0.03
N VAL A 125 8.67 18.58 0.89
CA VAL A 125 8.71 18.33 2.35
C VAL A 125 7.30 18.26 2.92
N PHE A 126 6.44 19.20 2.56
CA PHE A 126 5.06 19.27 3.03
C PHE A 126 4.26 18.01 2.60
N LEU A 127 4.29 17.67 1.31
CA LEU A 127 3.56 16.51 0.79
C LEU A 127 4.07 15.19 1.39
N ASN A 128 5.40 15.05 1.57
CA ASN A 128 5.97 13.87 2.21
C ASN A 128 5.55 13.74 3.68
N TYR A 129 5.53 14.84 4.43
CA TYR A 129 5.03 14.85 5.81
C TYR A 129 3.59 14.34 5.90
N PHE A 130 2.70 14.89 5.08
CA PHE A 130 1.31 14.42 5.03
C PHE A 130 1.19 12.97 4.55
N ALA A 131 1.95 12.56 3.54
CA ALA A 131 1.93 11.19 3.04
C ALA A 131 2.36 10.18 4.11
N ILE A 132 3.34 10.50 4.96
CA ILE A 132 3.75 9.68 6.10
C ILE A 132 2.59 9.53 7.11
N ILE A 133 1.94 10.64 7.48
CA ILE A 133 0.82 10.63 8.43
C ILE A 133 -0.33 9.80 7.87
N PHE A 134 -0.79 10.07 6.66
CA PHE A 134 -1.88 9.33 6.04
C PHE A 134 -1.55 7.86 5.82
N GLY A 135 -0.32 7.54 5.41
CA GLY A 135 0.13 6.16 5.25
C GLY A 135 0.15 5.40 6.58
N SER A 136 0.58 6.04 7.66
CA SER A 136 0.56 5.43 9.01
C SER A 136 -0.86 5.19 9.49
N GLU A 137 -1.75 6.15 9.30
CA GLU A 137 -3.15 6.04 9.68
C GLU A 137 -3.88 4.95 8.89
N SER A 138 -3.63 4.88 7.57
CA SER A 138 -4.16 3.83 6.71
C SER A 138 -3.72 2.43 7.14
N ARG A 139 -2.45 2.27 7.53
CA ARG A 139 -1.93 1.00 8.08
C ARG A 139 -2.62 0.61 9.39
N LYS A 140 -2.77 1.55 10.33
CA LYS A 140 -3.48 1.31 11.60
C LYS A 140 -4.92 0.87 11.38
N ARG A 141 -5.63 1.52 10.45
CA ARG A 141 -7.00 1.13 10.10
C ARG A 141 -7.06 -0.27 9.51
N LYS A 142 -6.12 -0.62 8.63
CA LYS A 142 -6.04 -1.97 8.04
C LYS A 142 -5.75 -3.03 9.11
N GLU A 143 -4.85 -2.77 10.04
CA GLU A 143 -4.56 -3.66 11.16
C GLU A 143 -5.78 -3.85 12.08
N ALA A 144 -6.51 -2.78 12.37
CA ALA A 144 -7.74 -2.84 13.16
C ALA A 144 -8.83 -3.67 12.46
N LEU A 145 -9.00 -3.49 11.14
CA LEU A 145 -9.94 -4.30 10.35
C LEU A 145 -9.56 -5.77 10.34
N ASN A 146 -8.30 -6.11 10.09
CA ASN A 146 -7.82 -7.49 10.10
C ASN A 146 -8.06 -8.15 11.48
N LYS A 147 -7.81 -7.40 12.56
CA LYS A 147 -8.06 -7.90 13.91
C LYS A 147 -9.53 -8.10 14.20
N MET A 148 -10.40 -7.23 13.70
CA MET A 148 -11.86 -7.38 13.81
C MET A 148 -12.34 -8.61 13.04
N GLU A 149 -11.83 -8.84 11.83
CA GLU A 149 -12.14 -10.06 11.04
C GLU A 149 -11.69 -11.33 11.77
N GLU A 150 -10.52 -11.34 12.40
CA GLU A 150 -10.04 -12.46 13.21
C GLU A 150 -10.95 -12.74 14.41
N VAL A 151 -11.38 -11.69 15.11
CA VAL A 151 -12.30 -11.83 16.26
C VAL A 151 -13.66 -12.37 15.80
N MET A 152 -14.21 -11.85 14.70
CA MET A 152 -15.47 -12.35 14.15
C MET A 152 -15.39 -13.81 13.71
N ALA A 153 -14.27 -14.22 13.10
CA ALA A 153 -14.04 -15.61 12.71
C ALA A 153 -14.02 -16.53 13.94
N LYS A 154 -13.35 -16.13 15.02
CA LYS A 154 -13.34 -16.88 16.29
C LYS A 154 -14.72 -16.96 16.96
N GLU A 155 -15.47 -15.86 16.94
CA GLU A 155 -16.84 -15.84 17.47
C GLU A 155 -17.73 -16.82 16.70
N HIS A 156 -17.61 -16.82 15.37
CA HIS A 156 -18.38 -17.74 14.53
C HIS A 156 -18.02 -19.20 14.77
N GLU A 157 -16.73 -19.50 14.98
CA GLU A 157 -16.25 -20.82 15.38
C GLU A 157 -16.82 -21.27 16.73
N MET A 158 -16.80 -20.39 17.73
CA MET A 158 -17.36 -20.67 19.06
C MET A 158 -18.88 -20.92 19.00
N LEU A 159 -19.61 -20.12 18.23
CA LEU A 159 -21.05 -20.32 18.03
C LEU A 159 -21.35 -21.67 17.36
N SER A 160 -20.57 -22.06 16.35
CA SER A 160 -20.67 -23.35 15.69
C SER A 160 -20.40 -24.51 16.65
N LEU A 161 -19.31 -24.42 17.43
CA LEU A 161 -18.99 -25.44 18.45
C LEU A 161 -20.07 -25.53 19.54
N GLY A 162 -20.59 -24.40 20.00
CA GLY A 162 -21.69 -24.34 20.95
C GLY A 162 -22.95 -25.01 20.42
N GLY A 163 -23.30 -24.76 19.16
CA GLY A 163 -24.41 -25.42 18.48
C GLY A 163 -24.22 -26.95 18.37
N GLN A 164 -23.01 -27.39 18.00
CA GLN A 164 -22.68 -28.82 17.94
C GLN A 164 -22.73 -29.49 19.33
N ALA A 165 -22.20 -28.84 20.36
CA ALA A 165 -22.23 -29.33 21.73
C ALA A 165 -23.69 -29.47 22.26
N ALA A 166 -24.54 -28.48 21.98
CA ALA A 166 -25.97 -28.52 22.33
C ALA A 166 -26.71 -29.66 21.62
N ALA A 167 -26.45 -29.86 20.32
CA ALA A 167 -27.03 -30.96 19.55
C ALA A 167 -26.56 -32.33 20.05
N ALA A 168 -25.26 -32.46 20.39
CA ALA A 168 -24.72 -33.68 20.99
C ALA A 168 -25.32 -33.96 22.38
N ALA A 169 -25.44 -32.95 23.24
CA ALA A 169 -26.09 -33.10 24.53
C ALA A 169 -27.56 -33.54 24.42
N HIS A 170 -28.30 -32.98 23.46
CA HIS A 170 -29.68 -33.37 23.20
C HIS A 170 -29.78 -34.84 22.69
N SER A 171 -28.92 -35.23 21.76
CA SER A 171 -28.90 -36.57 21.18
C SER A 171 -28.47 -37.64 22.19
N LEU A 172 -27.62 -37.31 23.17
CA LEU A 172 -27.23 -38.20 24.24
C LEU A 172 -28.25 -38.24 25.42
N GLY A 173 -28.94 -37.14 25.66
CA GLY A 173 -29.93 -37.02 26.73
C GLY A 173 -31.13 -37.98 26.57
N THR A 174 -31.60 -38.19 25.34
CA THR A 174 -32.71 -39.09 25.05
C THR A 174 -32.41 -40.54 25.39
N PRO A 175 -31.32 -41.20 24.93
CA PRO A 175 -31.02 -42.58 25.28
C PRO A 175 -30.69 -42.76 26.77
N LEU A 176 -30.00 -41.78 27.39
CA LEU A 176 -29.72 -41.80 28.83
C LEU A 176 -31.00 -41.76 29.67
N SER A 177 -31.99 -40.98 29.27
CA SER A 177 -33.30 -40.92 29.93
C SER A 177 -34.04 -42.27 29.80
N THR A 178 -33.97 -42.90 28.64
CA THR A 178 -34.57 -44.22 28.41
C THR A 178 -33.90 -45.28 29.27
N ILE A 179 -32.58 -45.30 29.35
CA ILE A 179 -31.83 -46.22 30.21
C ILE A 179 -32.21 -46.00 31.68
N LYS A 180 -32.33 -44.77 32.14
CA LYS A 180 -32.73 -44.44 33.51
C LYS A 180 -34.10 -44.97 33.84
N ILE A 181 -35.08 -44.87 32.92
CA ILE A 181 -36.44 -45.37 33.10
C ILE A 181 -36.41 -46.91 33.17
N ILE A 182 -35.72 -47.61 32.28
CA ILE A 182 -35.56 -49.04 32.29
C ILE A 182 -34.93 -49.54 33.61
N VAL A 183 -33.86 -48.90 34.07
CA VAL A 183 -33.21 -49.27 35.35
C VAL A 183 -34.14 -49.04 36.54
N GLN A 184 -34.94 -48.00 36.56
CA GLN A 184 -35.94 -47.75 37.59
C GLN A 184 -37.05 -48.82 37.60
N GLU A 185 -37.54 -49.21 36.44
CA GLU A 185 -38.54 -50.23 36.30
C GLU A 185 -38.03 -51.60 36.73
N LEU A 186 -36.83 -52.01 36.32
CA LEU A 186 -36.17 -53.23 36.77
C LEU A 186 -35.97 -53.26 38.30
N LYS A 187 -35.58 -52.13 38.86
CA LYS A 187 -35.40 -52.00 40.32
C LYS A 187 -36.72 -52.14 41.07
N HIS A 188 -37.81 -51.65 40.50
CA HIS A 188 -39.17 -51.81 41.07
C HIS A 188 -39.64 -53.25 41.00
N GLN A 189 -39.43 -53.93 39.88
CA GLN A 189 -39.82 -55.38 39.71
C GLN A 189 -39.03 -56.26 40.65
N LEU A 190 -37.73 -56.13 40.79
CA LEU A 190 -36.89 -56.90 41.71
C LEU A 190 -37.22 -56.68 43.19
N ARG A 191 -37.77 -55.51 43.51
CA ARG A 191 -38.21 -55.21 44.89
C ARG A 191 -39.54 -55.96 45.20
N ASN A 192 -40.46 -55.94 44.27
CA ASN A 192 -41.75 -56.67 44.40
C ASN A 192 -41.59 -58.17 44.44
N GLU A 193 -40.57 -58.75 43.76
CA GLU A 193 -40.26 -60.20 43.82
C GLU A 193 -39.63 -60.63 45.15
N LYS A 194 -39.01 -59.71 45.91
CA LYS A 194 -38.44 -60.00 47.22
C LYS A 194 -39.43 -59.90 48.37
N ASP A 195 -40.57 -59.30 48.12
CA ASP A 195 -41.64 -59.10 49.12
C ASP A 195 -42.77 -60.19 48.96
N LEU A 196 -42.61 -61.19 48.05
CA LEU A 196 -43.39 -62.40 47.86
C LEU A 196 -42.64 -63.61 48.39
#